data_6051b673f2f20c8b4f79c367cb06242b
#
_entry.id   6051b673f2f20c8b4f79c367cb06242b
#
_cell.length_a   1.000
_cell.length_b   1.000
_cell.length_c   1.000
_cell.angle_alpha   90.00
_cell.angle_beta   90.00
_cell.angle_gamma   90.00
#
_symmetry.space_group_name_H-M   'P 1'
#
loop_
_entity.id
_entity.type
_entity.pdbx_description
1 polymer ?
#
loop_
_entity_poly.entity_id
_entity_poly.type
_entity_poly.pdbx_seq_one_letter_code
_entity_poly.pdbx_strand_id
1 'polypeptide(L)'
;EIARATCGLAPADRHTLAERAIDYAATRTRGQVRPWLTRQVDRIDADAAERRRKKARKSRKVSLTPEPDGMATLSAYLTAEQATACMESIRVRSNNIQGNRDAIQADMFIELLTGVTAAEQVPIAVIMTDDGAEIDGYGPIADGHADELLRRLEVPSAIIRLTLPQLCAGYQPTLTMRRYVRTRDRRCRFPGCRRPARHCDLDHIVPWPAGPTDADNLQALCRYHHRIKTHGKWRVERQPDGTTIWISPRGKRYTNPPDDP
;
A
#
# COMPACT_ATOMS: atom_id res chain seq x y z
N GLU A 1 6.58 20.89 -20.76
CA GLU A 1 7.62 20.27 -19.92
C GLU A 1 8.66 21.29 -19.46
N ILE A 2 9.18 22.16 -20.37
CA ILE A 2 10.15 23.22 -20.04
C ILE A 2 9.63 24.10 -18.91
N ALA A 3 8.41 24.68 -19.07
CA ALA A 3 7.80 25.53 -18.08
C ALA A 3 7.65 24.86 -16.69
N ARG A 4 7.30 23.57 -16.68
CA ARG A 4 7.19 22.78 -15.45
C ARG A 4 8.56 22.54 -14.78
N ALA A 5 9.58 22.26 -15.58
CA ALA A 5 10.92 21.99 -15.06
C ALA A 5 11.57 23.25 -14.48
N THR A 6 11.29 24.43 -15.04
CA THR A 6 11.91 25.71 -14.66
C THR A 6 11.10 26.54 -13.66
N CYS A 7 9.91 26.09 -13.24
CA CYS A 7 8.97 26.87 -12.43
C CYS A 7 9.54 27.33 -11.06
N GLY A 8 10.53 26.62 -10.52
CA GLY A 8 11.19 26.93 -9.25
C GLY A 8 12.38 27.88 -9.35
N LEU A 9 12.81 28.27 -10.56
CA LEU A 9 13.94 29.17 -10.77
C LEU A 9 13.52 30.65 -10.67
N ALA A 10 14.49 31.51 -10.39
CA ALA A 10 14.31 32.96 -10.48
C ALA A 10 13.87 33.36 -11.91
N PRO A 11 13.10 34.45 -12.09
CA PRO A 11 12.55 34.81 -13.40
C PRO A 11 13.58 34.97 -14.52
N ALA A 12 14.74 35.58 -14.24
CA ALA A 12 15.82 35.74 -15.19
C ALA A 12 16.41 34.39 -15.64
N ASP A 13 16.74 33.52 -14.69
CA ASP A 13 17.30 32.16 -14.97
C ASP A 13 16.30 31.28 -15.72
N ARG A 14 15.01 31.43 -15.37
CA ARG A 14 13.92 30.70 -16.04
C ARG A 14 13.85 31.09 -17.52
N HIS A 15 13.91 32.40 -17.81
CA HIS A 15 13.85 32.90 -19.18
C HIS A 15 15.02 32.40 -20.01
N THR A 16 16.24 32.59 -19.52
CA THR A 16 17.48 32.16 -20.19
C THR A 16 17.52 30.64 -20.40
N LEU A 17 17.10 29.86 -19.40
CA LEU A 17 17.09 28.40 -19.56
C LEU A 17 15.98 27.95 -20.51
N ALA A 18 14.82 28.63 -20.55
CA ALA A 18 13.73 28.30 -21.46
C ALA A 18 14.12 28.49 -22.92
N GLU A 19 14.78 29.58 -23.28
CA GLU A 19 15.31 29.82 -24.64
C GLU A 19 16.28 28.71 -25.05
N ARG A 20 17.30 28.44 -24.25
CA ARG A 20 18.26 27.37 -24.51
C ARG A 20 17.60 25.99 -24.59
N ALA A 21 16.52 25.76 -23.87
CA ALA A 21 15.80 24.49 -23.86
C ALA A 21 14.95 24.34 -25.13
N ILE A 22 14.42 25.41 -25.70
CA ILE A 22 13.71 25.40 -26.99
C ILE A 22 14.69 25.00 -28.10
N ASP A 23 15.84 25.66 -28.17
CA ASP A 23 16.87 25.34 -29.16
C ASP A 23 17.37 23.90 -29.01
N TYR A 24 17.62 23.46 -27.78
CA TYR A 24 18.05 22.10 -27.51
C TYR A 24 17.00 21.04 -27.89
N ALA A 25 15.71 21.37 -27.72
CA ALA A 25 14.59 20.48 -28.01
C ALA A 25 14.27 20.38 -29.52
N ALA A 26 14.68 21.36 -30.31
CA ALA A 26 14.36 21.43 -31.75
C ALA A 26 14.81 20.18 -32.54
N THR A 27 15.88 19.51 -32.10
CA THR A 27 16.47 18.32 -32.78
C THR A 27 16.48 17.07 -31.90
N ARG A 28 15.79 17.06 -30.79
CA ARG A 28 15.88 15.98 -29.78
C ARG A 28 14.52 15.48 -29.29
N THR A 29 14.49 14.19 -28.93
CA THR A 29 13.30 13.58 -28.36
C THR A 29 13.06 14.07 -26.93
N ARG A 30 11.82 13.97 -26.47
CA ARG A 30 11.43 14.27 -25.07
C ARG A 30 12.27 13.52 -24.04
N GLY A 31 12.61 12.25 -24.33
CA GLY A 31 13.46 11.42 -23.48
C GLY A 31 14.88 11.96 -23.31
N GLN A 32 15.41 12.67 -24.32
CA GLN A 32 16.72 13.32 -24.28
C GLN A 32 16.66 14.71 -23.63
N VAL A 33 15.59 15.47 -23.87
CA VAL A 33 15.41 16.82 -23.33
C VAL A 33 15.23 16.82 -21.82
N ARG A 34 14.45 15.90 -21.28
CA ARG A 34 14.13 15.86 -19.84
C ARG A 34 15.37 15.72 -18.93
N PRO A 35 16.28 14.74 -19.14
CA PRO A 35 17.48 14.64 -18.31
C PRO A 35 18.42 15.84 -18.45
N TRP A 36 18.49 16.43 -19.64
CA TRP A 36 19.28 17.63 -19.88
C TRP A 36 18.72 18.82 -19.09
N LEU A 37 17.40 19.08 -19.14
CA LEU A 37 16.73 20.12 -18.35
C LEU A 37 16.99 19.95 -16.86
N THR A 38 16.83 18.74 -16.35
CA THR A 38 17.09 18.46 -14.93
C THR A 38 18.50 18.87 -14.55
N ARG A 39 19.51 18.50 -15.33
CA ARG A 39 20.91 18.86 -15.07
C ARG A 39 21.15 20.37 -15.12
N GLN A 40 20.48 21.11 -16.04
CA GLN A 40 20.62 22.56 -16.10
C GLN A 40 20.00 23.25 -14.88
N VAL A 41 18.78 22.85 -14.50
CA VAL A 41 18.09 23.37 -13.32
C VAL A 41 18.92 23.13 -12.04
N ASP A 42 19.45 21.93 -11.87
CA ASP A 42 20.27 21.56 -10.71
C ASP A 42 21.61 22.32 -10.66
N ARG A 43 22.17 22.73 -11.80
CA ARG A 43 23.34 23.59 -11.87
C ARG A 43 23.05 25.04 -11.51
N ILE A 44 21.89 25.54 -11.90
CA ILE A 44 21.49 26.94 -11.62
C ILE A 44 21.16 27.13 -10.13
N ASP A 45 20.46 26.15 -9.53
CA ASP A 45 20.06 26.20 -8.12
C ASP A 45 20.45 24.88 -7.43
N ALA A 46 21.73 24.75 -7.13
CA ALA A 46 22.30 23.58 -6.48
C ALA A 46 21.75 23.38 -5.04
N ASP A 47 21.47 24.45 -4.33
CA ASP A 47 20.94 24.38 -2.97
C ASP A 47 19.50 23.88 -2.95
N ALA A 48 18.66 24.34 -3.88
CA ALA A 48 17.31 23.81 -4.02
C ALA A 48 17.34 22.35 -4.50
N ALA A 49 18.24 21.98 -5.39
CA ALA A 49 18.44 20.60 -5.83
C ALA A 49 18.77 19.69 -4.64
N GLU A 50 19.69 20.10 -3.77
CA GLU A 50 20.04 19.33 -2.57
C GLU A 50 18.91 19.25 -1.56
N ARG A 51 18.15 20.36 -1.34
CA ARG A 51 16.94 20.32 -0.50
C ARG A 51 15.90 19.36 -1.05
N ARG A 52 15.63 19.36 -2.38
CA ARG A 52 14.73 18.41 -3.04
C ARG A 52 15.22 16.97 -2.86
N ARG A 53 16.50 16.69 -3.07
CA ARG A 53 17.12 15.39 -2.90
C ARG A 53 16.97 14.87 -1.46
N LYS A 54 17.26 15.69 -0.46
CA LYS A 54 17.08 15.34 0.97
C LYS A 54 15.61 15.01 1.30
N LYS A 55 14.67 15.80 0.77
CA LYS A 55 13.22 15.54 0.94
C LYS A 55 12.80 14.24 0.27
N ALA A 56 13.20 14.01 -0.99
CA ALA A 56 12.91 12.78 -1.74
C ALA A 56 13.49 11.54 -1.05
N ARG A 57 14.70 11.63 -0.49
CA ARG A 57 15.35 10.55 0.26
C ARG A 57 14.55 10.12 1.50
N LYS A 58 13.88 11.07 2.16
CA LYS A 58 12.97 10.79 3.30
C LYS A 58 11.65 10.16 2.86
N SER A 59 11.28 10.29 1.61
CA SER A 59 10.02 9.77 1.04
C SER A 59 10.15 8.37 0.46
N ARG A 60 11.30 7.68 0.67
CA ARG A 60 11.48 6.29 0.23
C ARG A 60 10.42 5.40 0.84
N LYS A 61 9.87 4.51 0.03
CA LYS A 61 8.80 3.59 0.46
C LYS A 61 8.77 2.35 -0.40
N VAL A 62 8.20 1.29 0.14
CA VAL A 62 7.74 0.12 -0.60
C VAL A 62 6.22 0.08 -0.49
N SER A 63 5.55 -0.26 -1.58
CA SER A 63 4.09 -0.35 -1.63
C SER A 63 3.65 -1.53 -2.49
N LEU A 64 2.60 -2.22 -2.06
CA LEU A 64 1.90 -3.28 -2.79
C LEU A 64 0.57 -2.72 -3.28
N THR A 65 0.30 -2.90 -4.56
CA THR A 65 -0.98 -2.53 -5.18
C THR A 65 -1.57 -3.78 -5.82
N PRO A 66 -2.75 -4.25 -5.38
CA PRO A 66 -3.46 -5.32 -6.07
C PRO A 66 -3.83 -4.91 -7.50
N GLU A 67 -3.71 -5.85 -8.42
CA GLU A 67 -4.07 -5.71 -9.82
C GLU A 67 -5.08 -6.82 -10.19
N PRO A 68 -5.79 -6.72 -11.32
CA PRO A 68 -6.67 -7.78 -11.80
C PRO A 68 -5.94 -9.13 -11.97
N ASP A 69 -6.72 -10.19 -12.11
CA ASP A 69 -6.26 -11.55 -12.45
C ASP A 69 -5.27 -12.17 -11.44
N GLY A 70 -5.42 -11.81 -10.15
CA GLY A 70 -4.57 -12.32 -9.08
C GLY A 70 -3.16 -11.75 -9.07
N MET A 71 -2.91 -10.71 -9.85
CA MET A 71 -1.62 -10.05 -9.95
C MET A 71 -1.48 -8.89 -8.95
N ALA A 72 -0.26 -8.48 -8.69
CA ALA A 72 0.02 -7.31 -7.85
C ALA A 72 1.29 -6.59 -8.31
N THR A 73 1.28 -5.27 -8.21
CA THR A 73 2.47 -4.45 -8.41
C THR A 73 3.16 -4.17 -7.08
N LEU A 74 4.38 -4.69 -6.91
CA LEU A 74 5.28 -4.33 -5.82
C LEU A 74 6.20 -3.20 -6.28
N SER A 75 6.04 -2.01 -5.71
CA SER A 75 6.79 -0.82 -6.10
C SER A 75 7.71 -0.36 -4.97
N ALA A 76 8.97 -0.06 -5.31
CA ALA A 76 9.93 0.52 -4.40
C ALA A 76 10.37 1.90 -4.90
N TYR A 77 10.10 2.96 -4.14
CA TYR A 77 10.62 4.30 -4.37
C TYR A 77 11.90 4.47 -3.57
N LEU A 78 13.03 4.40 -4.27
CA LEU A 78 14.38 4.36 -3.71
C LEU A 78 15.21 5.53 -4.26
N THR A 79 16.42 5.71 -3.72
CA THR A 79 17.40 6.59 -4.38
C THR A 79 17.87 5.94 -5.68
N ALA A 80 18.36 6.75 -6.63
CA ALA A 80 18.77 6.25 -7.94
C ALA A 80 19.88 5.18 -7.82
N GLU A 81 20.86 5.40 -6.94
CA GLU A 81 21.93 4.45 -6.67
C GLU A 81 21.42 3.12 -6.10
N GLN A 82 20.43 3.17 -5.19
CA GLN A 82 19.82 1.97 -4.62
C GLN A 82 19.00 1.19 -5.67
N ALA A 83 18.17 1.90 -6.42
CA ALA A 83 17.35 1.29 -7.47
C ALA A 83 18.22 0.64 -8.57
N THR A 84 19.29 1.33 -8.99
CA THR A 84 20.24 0.80 -9.98
C THR A 84 20.95 -0.45 -9.45
N ALA A 85 21.41 -0.43 -8.20
CA ALA A 85 22.05 -1.59 -7.59
C ALA A 85 21.11 -2.81 -7.49
N CYS A 86 19.84 -2.59 -7.12
CA CYS A 86 18.83 -3.66 -7.11
C CYS A 86 18.62 -4.26 -8.51
N MET A 87 18.45 -3.41 -9.52
CA MET A 87 18.27 -3.87 -10.90
C MET A 87 19.48 -4.59 -11.46
N GLU A 88 20.68 -4.13 -11.12
CA GLU A 88 21.92 -4.80 -11.54
C GLU A 88 22.07 -6.18 -10.89
N SER A 89 21.74 -6.30 -9.61
CA SER A 89 21.73 -7.60 -8.91
C SER A 89 20.79 -8.61 -9.57
N ILE A 90 19.62 -8.16 -10.01
CA ILE A 90 18.66 -8.99 -10.74
C ILE A 90 19.24 -9.39 -12.11
N ARG A 91 19.78 -8.43 -12.88
CA ARG A 91 20.35 -8.67 -14.20
C ARG A 91 21.50 -9.67 -14.17
N VAL A 92 22.44 -9.52 -13.26
CA VAL A 92 23.60 -10.40 -13.11
C VAL A 92 23.15 -11.84 -12.87
N ARG A 93 22.15 -12.05 -12.01
CA ARG A 93 21.62 -13.38 -11.69
C ARG A 93 20.81 -13.99 -12.83
N SER A 94 20.13 -13.18 -13.63
CA SER A 94 19.30 -13.64 -14.77
C SER A 94 20.08 -13.89 -16.07
N ASN A 95 21.35 -13.45 -16.18
CA ASN A 95 22.06 -13.42 -17.45
C ASN A 95 22.29 -14.78 -18.12
N ASN A 96 22.40 -15.86 -17.35
CA ASN A 96 22.73 -17.20 -17.86
C ASN A 96 21.50 -18.13 -17.92
N ILE A 97 20.29 -17.61 -17.68
CA ILE A 97 19.06 -18.38 -17.71
C ILE A 97 18.36 -18.19 -19.05
N GLN A 98 18.03 -19.28 -19.73
CA GLN A 98 17.30 -19.24 -21.00
C GLN A 98 15.78 -19.14 -20.75
N GLY A 99 15.10 -18.32 -21.54
CA GLY A 99 13.64 -18.15 -21.46
C GLY A 99 13.18 -16.71 -21.61
N ASN A 100 11.95 -16.45 -21.15
CA ASN A 100 11.40 -15.10 -21.11
C ASN A 100 12.16 -14.26 -20.09
N ARG A 101 12.93 -13.29 -20.58
CA ARG A 101 13.80 -12.46 -19.73
C ARG A 101 13.07 -11.71 -18.63
N ASP A 102 11.87 -11.19 -18.91
CA ASP A 102 11.10 -10.42 -17.94
C ASP A 102 10.55 -11.32 -16.81
N ALA A 103 10.08 -12.51 -17.15
CA ALA A 103 9.65 -13.50 -16.17
C ALA A 103 10.82 -13.98 -15.29
N ILE A 104 11.98 -14.28 -15.90
CA ILE A 104 13.19 -14.68 -15.17
C ILE A 104 13.64 -13.58 -14.20
N GLN A 105 13.59 -12.31 -14.61
CA GLN A 105 13.93 -11.20 -13.73
C GLN A 105 12.95 -11.06 -12.57
N ALA A 106 11.66 -11.31 -12.78
CA ALA A 106 10.66 -11.34 -11.73
C ALA A 106 10.93 -12.49 -10.73
N ASP A 107 11.28 -13.68 -11.21
CA ASP A 107 11.64 -14.82 -10.35
C ASP A 107 12.90 -14.52 -9.52
N MET A 108 13.93 -13.96 -10.13
CA MET A 108 15.15 -13.53 -9.42
C MET A 108 14.89 -12.44 -8.39
N PHE A 109 13.96 -11.53 -8.67
CA PHE A 109 13.54 -10.52 -7.71
C PHE A 109 12.86 -11.16 -6.48
N ILE A 110 11.96 -12.12 -6.70
CA ILE A 110 11.30 -12.87 -5.63
C ILE A 110 12.34 -13.63 -4.80
N GLU A 111 13.24 -14.38 -5.44
CA GLU A 111 14.30 -15.12 -4.77
C GLU A 111 15.19 -14.22 -3.91
N LEU A 112 15.61 -13.07 -4.42
CA LEU A 112 16.44 -12.11 -3.69
C LEU A 112 15.75 -11.55 -2.44
N LEU A 113 14.44 -11.37 -2.48
CA LEU A 113 13.68 -10.80 -1.36
C LEU A 113 13.24 -11.85 -0.33
N THR A 114 12.91 -13.05 -0.77
CA THR A 114 12.34 -14.10 0.10
C THR A 114 13.39 -15.13 0.55
N GLY A 115 14.49 -15.23 -0.18
CA GLY A 115 15.50 -16.28 0.03
C GLY A 115 15.05 -17.66 -0.45
N VAL A 116 13.92 -17.73 -1.18
CA VAL A 116 13.34 -18.99 -1.66
C VAL A 116 13.47 -19.07 -3.17
N THR A 117 14.04 -20.17 -3.68
CA THR A 117 14.34 -20.38 -5.10
C THR A 117 13.13 -20.73 -5.95
N ALA A 118 12.03 -21.17 -5.35
CA ALA A 118 10.78 -21.44 -6.03
C ALA A 118 9.68 -20.52 -5.50
N ALA A 119 9.05 -19.73 -6.38
CA ALA A 119 7.91 -18.89 -6.02
C ALA A 119 6.77 -19.66 -5.33
N GLU A 120 6.71 -20.97 -5.57
CA GLU A 120 5.75 -21.93 -5.01
C GLU A 120 5.93 -22.15 -3.50
N GLN A 121 7.09 -21.84 -2.94
CA GLN A 121 7.42 -22.06 -1.52
C GLN A 121 7.37 -20.78 -0.68
N VAL A 122 6.98 -19.65 -1.25
CA VAL A 122 6.86 -18.41 -0.48
C VAL A 122 5.72 -18.57 0.53
N PRO A 123 5.99 -18.41 1.85
CA PRO A 123 4.96 -18.57 2.86
C PRO A 123 3.95 -17.42 2.74
N ILE A 124 2.74 -17.77 2.33
CA ILE A 124 1.59 -16.86 2.29
C ILE A 124 0.51 -17.37 3.24
N ALA A 125 -0.28 -16.46 3.80
CA ALA A 125 -1.46 -16.83 4.57
C ALA A 125 -2.71 -16.67 3.70
N VAL A 126 -3.42 -17.76 3.48
CA VAL A 126 -4.75 -17.76 2.85
C VAL A 126 -5.79 -17.76 3.97
N ILE A 127 -6.67 -16.78 3.93
CA ILE A 127 -7.75 -16.60 4.89
C ILE A 127 -9.03 -17.11 4.24
N MET A 128 -9.63 -18.15 4.81
CA MET A 128 -10.92 -18.68 4.37
C MET A 128 -12.04 -18.02 5.17
N THR A 129 -13.03 -17.48 4.49
CA THR A 129 -14.25 -16.89 5.05
C THR A 129 -15.47 -17.63 4.50
N ASP A 130 -16.65 -17.34 5.04
CA ASP A 130 -17.91 -17.89 4.52
C ASP A 130 -18.22 -17.35 3.10
N ASP A 131 -17.65 -16.20 2.74
CA ASP A 131 -17.85 -15.52 1.45
C ASP A 131 -16.74 -15.81 0.41
N GLY A 132 -15.76 -16.70 0.72
CA GLY A 132 -14.66 -17.04 -0.17
C GLY A 132 -13.29 -17.03 0.47
N ALA A 133 -12.24 -16.80 -0.30
CA ALA A 133 -10.85 -16.79 0.16
C ALA A 133 -10.16 -15.44 -0.08
N GLU A 134 -9.22 -15.11 0.79
CA GLU A 134 -8.37 -13.92 0.69
C GLU A 134 -6.90 -14.28 0.91
N ILE A 135 -5.99 -13.59 0.22
CA ILE A 135 -4.57 -13.60 0.60
C ILE A 135 -4.32 -12.47 1.60
N ASP A 136 -3.72 -12.80 2.75
CA ASP A 136 -3.40 -11.78 3.77
C ASP A 136 -2.50 -10.68 3.19
N GLY A 137 -2.99 -9.45 3.27
CA GLY A 137 -2.29 -8.29 2.72
C GLY A 137 -2.56 -7.97 1.24
N TYR A 138 -3.18 -8.87 0.49
CA TYR A 138 -3.60 -8.63 -0.90
C TYR A 138 -5.10 -8.32 -0.97
N GLY A 139 -5.94 -9.23 -0.45
CA GLY A 139 -7.39 -9.13 -0.47
C GLY A 139 -8.06 -10.35 -1.10
N PRO A 140 -9.33 -10.25 -1.51
CA PRO A 140 -10.10 -11.35 -2.06
C PRO A 140 -9.46 -11.94 -3.32
N ILE A 141 -9.60 -13.26 -3.48
CA ILE A 141 -9.16 -14.02 -4.64
C ILE A 141 -10.30 -14.90 -5.15
N ALA A 142 -10.28 -15.23 -6.44
CA ALA A 142 -11.26 -16.14 -7.03
C ALA A 142 -11.12 -17.56 -6.47
N ASP A 143 -12.21 -18.30 -6.36
CA ASP A 143 -12.24 -19.66 -5.81
C ASP A 143 -11.25 -20.60 -6.51
N GLY A 144 -11.19 -20.56 -7.85
CA GLY A 144 -10.22 -21.39 -8.60
C GLY A 144 -8.76 -21.05 -8.27
N HIS A 145 -8.45 -19.79 -7.98
CA HIS A 145 -7.12 -19.37 -7.51
C HIS A 145 -6.87 -19.85 -6.07
N ALA A 146 -7.88 -19.77 -5.21
CA ALA A 146 -7.81 -20.31 -3.85
C ALA A 146 -7.53 -21.81 -3.86
N ASP A 147 -8.25 -22.59 -4.67
CA ASP A 147 -8.04 -24.03 -4.82
C ASP A 147 -6.64 -24.37 -5.35
N GLU A 148 -6.10 -23.60 -6.25
CA GLU A 148 -4.74 -23.76 -6.74
C GLU A 148 -3.71 -23.50 -5.65
N LEU A 149 -3.85 -22.40 -4.90
CA LEU A 149 -2.99 -22.07 -3.77
C LEU A 149 -3.07 -23.14 -2.68
N LEU A 150 -4.27 -23.61 -2.33
CA LEU A 150 -4.47 -24.65 -1.31
C LEU A 150 -3.82 -25.98 -1.70
N ARG A 151 -3.82 -26.33 -2.99
CA ARG A 151 -3.10 -27.54 -3.50
C ARG A 151 -1.58 -27.39 -3.44
N ARG A 152 -1.06 -26.17 -3.59
CA ARG A 152 0.39 -25.87 -3.53
C ARG A 152 0.91 -25.75 -2.11
N LEU A 153 0.07 -25.31 -1.18
CA LEU A 153 0.46 -25.12 0.21
C LEU A 153 0.52 -26.49 0.93
N GLU A 154 1.70 -27.07 1.01
CA GLU A 154 1.94 -28.31 1.75
C GLU A 154 1.83 -28.15 3.27
N VAL A 155 1.67 -26.90 3.76
CA VAL A 155 1.72 -26.60 5.19
C VAL A 155 0.34 -26.14 5.70
N PRO A 156 -0.33 -26.90 6.58
CA PRO A 156 -1.64 -26.55 7.17
C PRO A 156 -1.65 -25.21 7.92
N SER A 157 -0.49 -24.72 8.38
CA SER A 157 -0.34 -23.46 9.11
C SER A 157 -0.50 -22.21 8.24
N ALA A 158 -0.52 -22.36 6.92
CA ALA A 158 -0.75 -21.25 5.99
C ALA A 158 -2.25 -20.98 5.72
N ILE A 159 -3.13 -21.89 6.15
CA ILE A 159 -4.59 -21.79 5.99
C ILE A 159 -5.18 -21.28 7.29
N ILE A 160 -5.76 -20.08 7.25
CA ILE A 160 -6.41 -19.48 8.41
C ILE A 160 -7.92 -19.48 8.16
N ARG A 161 -8.64 -20.38 8.84
CA ARG A 161 -10.11 -20.30 8.86
C ARG A 161 -10.53 -19.26 9.86
N LEU A 162 -11.18 -18.20 9.40
CA LEU A 162 -11.75 -17.17 10.25
C LEU A 162 -13.13 -17.61 10.72
N THR A 163 -13.19 -18.18 11.91
CA THR A 163 -14.42 -18.30 12.65
C THR A 163 -14.63 -17.05 13.50
N LEU A 164 -15.90 -16.75 13.83
CA LEU A 164 -16.21 -15.64 14.72
C LEU A 164 -15.43 -15.78 16.04
N PRO A 165 -14.53 -14.84 16.37
CA PRO A 165 -13.67 -14.98 17.53
C PRO A 165 -14.45 -14.82 18.84
N GLN A 166 -14.07 -15.59 19.83
CA GLN A 166 -14.65 -15.47 21.16
C GLN A 166 -14.29 -14.12 21.81
N LEU A 167 -15.14 -13.70 22.76
CA LEU A 167 -14.93 -12.53 23.59
C LEU A 167 -13.53 -12.55 24.25
N CYS A 168 -12.83 -11.43 24.21
CA CYS A 168 -11.56 -11.26 24.92
C CYS A 168 -11.78 -10.50 26.23
N ALA A 169 -11.30 -11.06 27.35
CA ALA A 169 -11.45 -10.43 28.66
C ALA A 169 -10.58 -9.17 28.84
N GLY A 170 -9.57 -8.94 27.99
CA GLY A 170 -8.63 -7.82 28.11
C GLY A 170 -8.89 -6.72 27.07
N TYR A 171 -8.21 -5.59 27.24
CA TYR A 171 -8.24 -4.46 26.31
C TYR A 171 -7.72 -4.82 24.89
N GLN A 172 -6.68 -5.66 24.85
CA GLN A 172 -6.06 -5.99 23.57
C GLN A 172 -6.74 -7.18 22.89
N PRO A 173 -7.23 -7.03 21.65
CA PRO A 173 -7.80 -8.13 20.89
C PRO A 173 -6.75 -9.19 20.56
N THR A 174 -7.17 -10.45 20.55
CA THR A 174 -6.34 -11.61 20.14
C THR A 174 -5.90 -11.49 18.68
N LEU A 175 -4.90 -12.26 18.27
CA LEU A 175 -4.45 -12.28 16.87
C LEU A 175 -5.57 -12.71 15.92
N THR A 176 -6.36 -13.73 16.30
CA THR A 176 -7.53 -14.19 15.52
C THR A 176 -8.57 -13.08 15.37
N MET A 177 -8.89 -12.38 16.44
CA MET A 177 -9.83 -11.26 16.44
C MET A 177 -9.34 -10.10 15.56
N ARG A 178 -8.04 -9.79 15.62
CA ARG A 178 -7.42 -8.76 14.76
C ARG A 178 -7.54 -9.11 13.28
N ARG A 179 -7.29 -10.36 12.92
CA ARG A 179 -7.43 -10.86 11.56
C ARG A 179 -8.89 -10.79 11.12
N TYR A 180 -9.81 -11.33 11.91
CA TYR A 180 -11.24 -11.30 11.64
C TYR A 180 -11.76 -9.87 11.37
N VAL A 181 -11.51 -8.94 12.28
CA VAL A 181 -11.98 -7.55 12.12
C VAL A 181 -11.37 -6.86 10.91
N ARG A 182 -10.09 -7.11 10.61
CA ARG A 182 -9.44 -6.51 9.43
C ARG A 182 -9.96 -7.08 8.11
N THR A 183 -10.24 -8.38 8.06
CA THR A 183 -10.82 -9.04 6.88
C THR A 183 -12.26 -8.58 6.68
N ARG A 184 -13.08 -8.56 7.72
CA ARG A 184 -14.47 -8.06 7.68
C ARG A 184 -14.53 -6.59 7.23
N ASP A 185 -13.69 -5.73 7.79
CA ASP A 185 -13.77 -4.29 7.54
C ASP A 185 -13.06 -3.85 6.24
N ARG A 186 -12.11 -4.66 5.72
CA ARG A 186 -11.33 -4.44 4.48
C ARG A 186 -10.60 -3.11 4.42
N ARG A 187 -11.20 -2.02 4.91
CA ARG A 187 -10.66 -0.66 4.98
C ARG A 187 -11.09 0.07 6.25
N CYS A 188 -10.52 1.25 6.44
CA CYS A 188 -10.91 2.15 7.52
C CYS A 188 -12.41 2.43 7.48
N ARG A 189 -13.11 2.19 8.60
CA ARG A 189 -14.56 2.34 8.71
C ARG A 189 -15.05 3.78 8.87
N PHE A 190 -14.17 4.77 8.73
CA PHE A 190 -14.60 6.17 8.64
C PHE A 190 -15.15 6.47 7.25
N PRO A 191 -16.30 7.16 7.11
CA PRO A 191 -16.95 7.44 5.83
C PRO A 191 -16.01 8.03 4.77
N GLY A 192 -15.95 7.40 3.59
CA GLY A 192 -15.13 7.83 2.46
C GLY A 192 -13.63 7.53 2.56
N CYS A 193 -13.15 6.91 3.64
CA CYS A 193 -11.75 6.54 3.77
C CYS A 193 -11.43 5.22 3.07
N ARG A 194 -10.41 5.24 2.19
CA ARG A 194 -9.98 4.06 1.42
C ARG A 194 -8.72 3.39 1.99
N ARG A 195 -8.28 3.75 3.21
CA ARG A 195 -7.07 3.15 3.80
C ARG A 195 -7.32 1.67 4.09
N PRO A 196 -6.52 0.73 3.55
CA PRO A 196 -6.68 -0.70 3.81
C PRO A 196 -6.62 -1.04 5.31
N ALA A 197 -7.47 -1.97 5.77
CA ALA A 197 -7.59 -2.34 7.18
C ALA A 197 -6.29 -2.91 7.78
N ARG A 198 -5.44 -3.54 6.97
CA ARG A 198 -4.11 -4.01 7.40
C ARG A 198 -3.20 -2.89 7.93
N HIS A 199 -3.44 -1.65 7.51
CA HIS A 199 -2.72 -0.44 7.96
C HIS A 199 -3.51 0.38 8.96
N CYS A 200 -4.55 -0.21 9.56
CA CYS A 200 -5.42 0.42 10.53
C CYS A 200 -5.16 -0.11 11.94
N ASP A 201 -5.37 0.79 12.92
CA ASP A 201 -5.53 0.40 14.32
C ASP A 201 -6.90 -0.30 14.47
N LEU A 202 -7.05 -1.18 15.48
CA LEU A 202 -8.35 -1.66 15.88
C LEU A 202 -8.86 -0.78 17.03
N ASP A 203 -10.02 -0.21 16.83
CA ASP A 203 -10.65 0.76 17.72
C ASP A 203 -11.95 0.19 18.28
N HIS A 204 -12.17 0.37 19.60
CA HIS A 204 -13.43 0.02 20.23
C HIS A 204 -14.51 1.04 19.88
N ILE A 205 -15.65 0.60 19.33
CA ILE A 205 -16.81 1.46 19.04
C ILE A 205 -17.29 2.10 20.34
N VAL A 206 -17.63 1.26 21.31
CA VAL A 206 -17.85 1.65 22.71
C VAL A 206 -16.52 1.48 23.45
N PRO A 207 -15.93 2.57 23.98
CA PRO A 207 -14.62 2.51 24.61
C PRO A 207 -14.51 1.50 25.75
N TRP A 208 -13.37 0.81 25.83
CA TRP A 208 -13.01 -0.01 26.97
C TRP A 208 -12.85 0.86 28.25
N PRO A 209 -13.26 0.39 29.45
CA PRO A 209 -13.91 -0.90 29.75
C PRO A 209 -15.44 -0.87 29.66
N ALA A 210 -16.05 0.23 29.20
CA ALA A 210 -17.50 0.34 29.08
C ALA A 210 -18.09 -0.61 28.02
N GLY A 211 -17.33 -0.89 26.95
CA GLY A 211 -17.65 -1.89 25.95
C GLY A 211 -16.67 -3.06 25.96
N PRO A 212 -17.09 -4.26 25.52
CA PRO A 212 -16.25 -5.44 25.47
C PRO A 212 -15.21 -5.38 24.36
N THR A 213 -14.19 -6.23 24.45
CA THR A 213 -13.27 -6.50 23.34
C THR A 213 -13.78 -7.73 22.58
N ASP A 214 -14.69 -7.50 21.65
CA ASP A 214 -15.25 -8.49 20.74
C ASP A 214 -15.28 -7.97 19.29
N ALA A 215 -15.65 -8.84 18.38
CA ALA A 215 -15.67 -8.51 16.97
C ALA A 215 -16.68 -7.41 16.63
N ASP A 216 -17.82 -7.35 17.31
CA ASP A 216 -18.88 -6.41 17.02
C ASP A 216 -18.60 -5.02 17.58
N ASN A 217 -17.88 -4.94 18.69
CA ASN A 217 -17.45 -3.68 19.28
C ASN A 217 -16.11 -3.17 18.72
N LEU A 218 -15.44 -3.93 17.86
CA LEU A 218 -14.19 -3.49 17.22
C LEU A 218 -14.41 -3.07 15.75
N GLN A 219 -13.62 -2.10 15.33
CA GLN A 219 -13.56 -1.61 13.94
C GLN A 219 -12.15 -1.23 13.52
N ALA A 220 -11.86 -1.29 12.21
CA ALA A 220 -10.59 -0.83 11.67
C ALA A 220 -10.62 0.69 11.41
N LEU A 221 -9.76 1.45 12.05
CA LEU A 221 -9.58 2.89 11.81
C LEU A 221 -8.13 3.21 11.49
N CYS A 222 -7.90 3.94 10.41
CA CYS A 222 -6.55 4.46 10.16
C CYS A 222 -6.14 5.43 11.28
N ARG A 223 -4.85 5.58 11.52
CA ARG A 223 -4.30 6.40 12.61
C ARG A 223 -4.90 7.80 12.69
N TYR A 224 -5.15 8.41 11.54
CA TYR A 224 -5.78 9.74 11.46
C TYR A 224 -7.22 9.71 11.99
N HIS A 225 -8.07 8.79 11.50
CA HIS A 225 -9.47 8.71 11.90
C HIS A 225 -9.67 8.13 13.31
N HIS A 226 -8.77 7.26 13.77
CA HIS A 226 -8.73 6.83 15.16
C HIS A 226 -8.53 8.03 16.11
N ARG A 227 -7.56 8.91 15.79
CA ARG A 227 -7.34 10.14 16.57
C ARG A 227 -8.52 11.12 16.49
N ILE A 228 -9.16 11.26 15.33
CA ILE A 228 -10.36 12.08 15.17
C ILE A 228 -11.50 11.58 16.05
N LYS A 229 -11.73 10.27 16.09
CA LYS A 229 -12.74 9.68 16.99
C LYS A 229 -12.38 9.95 18.45
N THR A 230 -11.16 9.64 18.86
CA THR A 230 -10.72 9.73 20.26
C THR A 230 -10.71 11.16 20.80
N HIS A 231 -10.22 12.13 19.99
CA HIS A 231 -10.01 13.51 20.45
C HIS A 231 -10.97 14.52 19.82
N GLY A 232 -11.62 14.18 18.74
CA GLY A 232 -12.44 15.09 17.92
C GLY A 232 -13.93 15.05 18.24
N LYS A 233 -14.35 14.38 19.32
CA LYS A 233 -15.76 14.24 19.73
C LYS A 233 -16.67 13.60 18.68
N TRP A 234 -16.13 12.83 17.75
CA TRP A 234 -16.90 12.02 16.85
C TRP A 234 -17.44 10.78 17.57
N ARG A 235 -18.68 10.42 17.29
CA ARG A 235 -19.31 9.21 17.79
C ARG A 235 -19.59 8.26 16.64
N VAL A 236 -19.61 6.98 16.92
CA VAL A 236 -19.96 5.92 15.97
C VAL A 236 -20.89 4.92 16.63
N GLU A 237 -21.87 4.47 15.89
CA GLU A 237 -22.84 3.44 16.25
C GLU A 237 -22.77 2.36 15.18
N ARG A 238 -22.77 1.08 15.56
CA ARG A 238 -22.83 -0.05 14.65
C ARG A 238 -24.22 -0.63 14.64
N GLN A 239 -24.74 -0.85 13.45
CA GLN A 239 -26.00 -1.52 13.23
C GLN A 239 -25.82 -3.04 13.11
N PRO A 240 -26.88 -3.86 13.32
CA PRO A 240 -26.78 -5.32 13.20
C PRO A 240 -26.34 -5.83 11.82
N ASP A 241 -26.61 -5.09 10.75
CA ASP A 241 -26.17 -5.38 9.39
C ASP A 241 -24.67 -5.00 9.12
N GLY A 242 -23.94 -4.55 10.15
CA GLY A 242 -22.55 -4.11 10.02
C GLY A 242 -22.37 -2.67 9.56
N THR A 243 -23.45 -1.96 9.20
CA THR A 243 -23.43 -0.53 8.86
C THR A 243 -22.98 0.28 10.06
N THR A 244 -22.05 1.24 9.84
CA THR A 244 -21.66 2.18 10.87
C THR A 244 -22.23 3.57 10.60
N ILE A 245 -22.81 4.19 11.65
CA ILE A 245 -23.34 5.54 11.61
C ILE A 245 -22.41 6.45 12.38
N TRP A 246 -21.77 7.36 11.66
CA TRP A 246 -20.83 8.32 12.24
C TRP A 246 -21.52 9.65 12.50
N ILE A 247 -21.35 10.20 13.69
CA ILE A 247 -21.97 11.44 14.11
C ILE A 247 -20.87 12.45 14.41
N SER A 248 -20.85 13.54 13.62
CA SER A 248 -19.87 14.62 13.79
C SER A 248 -20.13 15.42 15.08
N PRO A 249 -19.17 16.22 15.55
CA PRO A 249 -19.36 17.10 16.72
C PRO A 249 -20.52 18.10 16.59
N ARG A 250 -20.92 18.38 15.33
CA ARG A 250 -22.07 19.25 15.00
C ARG A 250 -23.38 18.48 14.80
N GLY A 251 -23.43 17.19 15.14
CA GLY A 251 -24.62 16.36 15.04
C GLY A 251 -24.91 15.81 13.63
N LYS A 252 -24.12 16.12 12.61
CA LYS A 252 -24.34 15.60 11.27
C LYS A 252 -24.03 14.10 11.22
N ARG A 253 -24.93 13.30 10.66
CA ARG A 253 -24.83 11.84 10.52
C ARG A 253 -24.29 11.46 9.15
N TYR A 254 -23.46 10.42 9.13
CA TYR A 254 -22.87 9.83 7.92
C TYR A 254 -22.99 8.32 8.04
N THR A 255 -23.60 7.71 7.04
CA THR A 255 -23.76 6.25 6.96
C THR A 255 -22.61 5.65 6.17
N ASN A 256 -22.03 4.57 6.68
CA ASN A 256 -21.00 3.80 6.02
C ASN A 256 -21.35 2.31 6.10
N PRO A 257 -21.93 1.74 5.04
CA PRO A 257 -22.29 0.32 4.99
C PRO A 257 -21.04 -0.55 5.05
N PRO A 258 -21.16 -1.86 5.32
CA PRO A 258 -20.07 -2.81 5.10
C PRO A 258 -19.63 -2.75 3.63
N ASP A 259 -18.37 -3.09 3.37
CA ASP A 259 -17.93 -3.31 2.00
C ASP A 259 -18.58 -4.59 1.50
N ASP A 260 -19.08 -4.58 0.27
CA ASP A 260 -19.56 -5.81 -0.38
C ASP A 260 -18.43 -6.83 -0.45
N PRO A 261 -18.75 -8.12 -0.29
CA PRO A 261 -17.79 -9.22 -0.32
C PRO A 261 -17.04 -9.34 -1.64
#